data_f53f14e3138cc00d826161d3e5fa2de7
#
_entry.id   f53f14e3138cc00d826161d3e5fa2de7
#
_cell.length_a   1.000
_cell.length_b   1.000
_cell.length_c   1.000
_cell.angle_alpha   90.00
_cell.angle_beta   90.00
_cell.angle_gamma   90.00
#
_symmetry.space_group_name_H-M   'P 1'
#
loop_
_entity.id
_entity.type
_entity.pdbx_description
1 polymer ?
#
loop_
_entity_poly.entity_id
_entity_poly.type
_entity_poly.pdbx_seq_one_letter_code
_entity_poly.pdbx_strand_id
1 'polypeptide(L)'
;MIDLYLCAPTEKAMTAALTAAGIIDGEGHPVAGVSVDHIGPFSRVTGYDKAGEPIVVDYPGWHTNLRGTFDDEQLAALEPLSVQPETPHRVWA
;
A
#
# COMPACT_ATOMS: atom_id res chain seq x y z
N MET A 1 -16.87 4.04 -3.10
CA MET A 1 -15.73 3.12 -2.88
C MET A 1 -14.53 3.63 -3.65
N ILE A 2 -13.39 3.74 -2.99
CA ILE A 2 -12.16 4.24 -3.58
C ILE A 2 -11.01 3.28 -3.30
N ASP A 3 -9.95 3.40 -4.10
CA ASP A 3 -8.71 2.66 -3.92
C ASP A 3 -7.63 3.62 -3.42
N LEU A 4 -6.90 3.20 -2.38
CA LEU A 4 -5.77 3.93 -1.84
C LEU A 4 -4.51 3.07 -1.94
N TYR A 5 -3.40 3.70 -2.26
CA TYR A 5 -2.10 3.06 -2.34
C TYR A 5 -1.20 3.71 -1.30
N LEU A 6 -0.71 2.91 -0.35
CA LEU A 6 0.03 3.40 0.80
C LEU A 6 1.44 2.80 0.84
N CYS A 7 2.38 3.56 1.39
CA CYS A 7 3.74 3.10 1.64
C CYS A 7 4.20 3.63 3.00
N ALA A 8 4.75 2.76 3.82
CA ALA A 8 5.37 3.11 5.10
C ALA A 8 6.77 2.52 5.17
N PRO A 9 7.66 3.03 6.06
CA PRO A 9 9.02 2.50 6.17
C PRO A 9 9.08 1.02 6.56
N THR A 10 8.14 0.54 7.38
CA THR A 10 8.11 -0.85 7.86
C THR A 10 6.68 -1.35 7.96
N GLU A 11 6.52 -2.67 8.07
CA GLU A 11 5.24 -3.30 8.36
C GLU A 11 4.63 -2.77 9.66
N LYS A 12 5.47 -2.62 10.69
CA LYS A 12 5.03 -2.13 12.00
C LYS A 12 4.46 -0.71 11.90
N ALA A 13 5.12 0.17 11.14
CA ALA A 13 4.65 1.54 10.92
C ALA A 13 3.32 1.55 10.15
N MET A 14 3.17 0.70 9.14
CA MET A 14 1.93 0.57 8.39
C MET A 14 0.79 0.08 9.29
N THR A 15 1.03 -0.97 10.07
CA THR A 15 0.03 -1.52 10.99
C THR A 15 -0.41 -0.48 12.02
N ALA A 16 0.53 0.28 12.57
CA ALA A 16 0.22 1.33 13.53
C ALA A 16 -0.64 2.44 12.91
N ALA A 17 -0.33 2.85 11.69
CA ALA A 17 -1.09 3.87 10.98
C ALA A 17 -2.50 3.40 10.64
N LEU A 18 -2.66 2.16 10.17
CA LEU A 18 -3.98 1.60 9.84
C LEU A 18 -4.84 1.43 11.09
N THR A 19 -4.25 1.02 12.20
CA THR A 19 -4.95 0.91 13.48
C THR A 19 -5.41 2.27 13.97
N ALA A 20 -4.53 3.26 13.93
CA ALA A 20 -4.85 4.63 14.37
C ALA A 20 -5.95 5.26 13.50
N ALA A 21 -6.00 4.95 12.23
CA ALA A 21 -7.03 5.45 11.31
C ALA A 21 -8.36 4.68 11.40
N GLY A 22 -8.41 3.59 12.19
CA GLY A 22 -9.61 2.77 12.30
C GLY A 22 -9.89 1.87 11.09
N ILE A 23 -8.86 1.58 10.31
CA ILE A 23 -8.98 0.71 9.11
C ILE A 23 -8.91 -0.76 9.49
N ILE A 24 -8.08 -1.09 10.49
CA ILE A 24 -8.00 -2.43 11.07
C ILE A 24 -8.27 -2.37 12.57
N ASP A 25 -8.72 -3.48 13.13
CA ASP A 25 -8.96 -3.58 14.58
C ASP A 25 -7.66 -3.91 15.33
N GLY A 26 -7.76 -4.07 16.67
CA GLY A 26 -6.61 -4.40 17.51
C GLY A 26 -5.98 -5.76 17.22
N GLU A 27 -6.64 -6.61 16.47
CA GLU A 27 -6.13 -7.93 16.05
C GLU A 27 -5.58 -7.92 14.63
N GLY A 28 -5.61 -6.76 13.95
CA GLY A 28 -5.10 -6.61 12.59
C GLY A 28 -6.10 -6.99 11.50
N HIS A 29 -7.36 -7.18 11.84
CA HIS A 29 -8.40 -7.52 10.86
C HIS A 29 -9.04 -6.27 10.28
N PRO A 30 -9.30 -6.23 8.94
CA PRO A 30 -9.99 -5.09 8.35
C PRO A 30 -11.39 -4.90 8.93
N VAL A 31 -11.76 -3.64 9.13
CA VAL A 31 -13.13 -3.32 9.56
C VAL A 31 -14.12 -3.56 8.41
N ALA A 32 -15.42 -3.64 8.73
CA ALA A 32 -16.45 -3.89 7.73
C ALA A 32 -16.42 -2.83 6.63
N GLY A 33 -16.57 -3.26 5.37
CA GLY A 33 -16.59 -2.38 4.21
C GLY A 33 -15.22 -1.97 3.69
N VAL A 34 -14.14 -2.50 4.27
CA VAL A 34 -12.76 -2.20 3.85
C VAL A 34 -12.03 -3.47 3.47
N SER A 35 -11.35 -3.44 2.34
CA SER A 35 -10.44 -4.51 1.92
C SER A 35 -9.00 -4.02 2.03
N VAL A 36 -8.13 -4.86 2.58
CA VAL A 36 -6.72 -4.56 2.78
C VAL A 36 -5.88 -5.61 2.06
N ASP A 37 -4.94 -5.15 1.23
CA ASP A 37 -4.03 -6.01 0.50
C ASP A 37 -2.59 -5.58 0.80
N HIS A 38 -1.90 -6.35 1.64
CA HIS A 38 -0.51 -6.11 1.98
C HIS A 38 0.40 -6.69 0.90
N ILE A 39 1.21 -5.81 0.30
CA ILE A 39 2.15 -6.18 -0.75
C ILE A 39 3.55 -6.34 -0.17
N GLY A 40 3.92 -5.50 0.78
CA GLY A 40 5.26 -5.46 1.35
C GLY A 40 6.28 -4.79 0.42
N PRO A 41 7.57 -5.00 0.67
CA PRO A 41 8.62 -4.55 -0.25
C PRO A 41 8.55 -5.36 -1.54
N PHE A 42 8.84 -4.71 -2.67
CA PHE A 42 8.84 -5.40 -3.96
C PHE A 42 9.87 -4.78 -4.90
N SER A 43 10.14 -5.50 -6.00
CA SER A 43 10.98 -5.00 -7.07
C SER A 43 10.32 -5.27 -8.42
N ARG A 44 10.72 -4.51 -9.43
CA ARG A 44 10.21 -4.65 -10.79
C ARG A 44 11.35 -4.74 -11.79
N VAL A 45 11.16 -5.55 -12.80
CA VAL A 45 12.01 -5.54 -13.98
C VAL A 45 11.50 -4.43 -14.91
N THR A 46 12.33 -3.41 -15.15
CA THR A 46 11.96 -2.27 -15.99
C THR A 46 12.49 -2.37 -17.41
N GLY A 47 13.35 -3.35 -17.68
CA GLY A 47 13.93 -3.57 -19.00
C GLY A 47 15.10 -4.54 -18.91
N TYR A 48 15.89 -4.57 -19.97
CA TYR A 48 17.08 -5.43 -20.06
C TYR A 48 18.25 -4.59 -20.56
N ASP A 49 19.44 -4.86 -20.02
CA ASP A 49 20.66 -4.19 -20.49
C ASP A 49 21.18 -4.83 -21.79
N LYS A 50 22.32 -4.34 -22.28
CA LYS A 50 22.91 -4.85 -23.54
C LYS A 50 23.34 -6.30 -23.46
N ALA A 51 23.61 -6.81 -22.26
CA ALA A 51 24.01 -8.20 -22.05
C ALA A 51 22.79 -9.13 -21.88
N GLY A 52 21.57 -8.60 -21.93
CA GLY A 52 20.35 -9.36 -21.72
C GLY A 52 19.99 -9.58 -20.26
N GLU A 53 20.71 -8.93 -19.33
CA GLU A 53 20.42 -9.03 -17.91
C GLU A 53 19.24 -8.13 -17.53
N PRO A 54 18.33 -8.57 -16.66
CA PRO A 54 17.19 -7.74 -16.25
C PRO A 54 17.64 -6.54 -15.43
N ILE A 55 17.07 -5.38 -15.75
CA ILE A 55 17.24 -4.19 -14.95
C ILE A 55 16.15 -4.19 -13.89
N VAL A 56 16.55 -4.33 -12.62
CA VAL A 56 15.63 -4.43 -11.50
C VAL A 56 15.63 -3.12 -10.71
N VAL A 57 14.44 -2.57 -10.47
CA VAL A 57 14.25 -1.42 -9.60
C VAL A 57 13.58 -1.89 -8.31
N ASP A 58 14.20 -1.60 -7.18
CA ASP A 58 13.68 -1.93 -5.87
C ASP A 58 12.78 -0.82 -5.35
N TYR A 59 11.64 -1.20 -4.77
CA TYR A 59 10.72 -0.31 -4.11
C TYR A 59 10.71 -0.64 -2.62
N PRO A 60 11.62 -0.03 -1.83
CA PRO A 60 11.72 -0.32 -0.40
C PRO A 60 10.51 0.23 0.35
N GLY A 61 10.32 -0.29 1.56
CA GLY A 61 9.20 0.08 2.40
C GLY A 61 8.04 -0.91 2.28
N TRP A 62 7.09 -0.79 3.20
CA TRP A 62 5.92 -1.66 3.23
C TRP A 62 4.78 -1.02 2.44
N HIS A 63 4.34 -1.68 1.40
CA HIS A 63 3.26 -1.21 0.52
C HIS A 63 1.95 -1.91 0.86
N THR A 64 0.87 -1.15 0.90
CA THR A 64 -0.46 -1.69 1.18
C THR A 64 -1.48 -0.99 0.28
N ASN A 65 -2.34 -1.77 -0.35
CA ASN A 65 -3.49 -1.25 -1.09
C ASN A 65 -4.75 -1.39 -0.26
N LEU A 66 -5.58 -0.36 -0.26
CA LEU A 66 -6.87 -0.35 0.43
C LEU A 66 -7.98 -0.11 -0.58
N ARG A 67 -9.12 -0.73 -0.36
CA ARG A 67 -10.35 -0.45 -1.11
C ARG A 67 -11.50 -0.37 -0.12
N GLY A 68 -12.28 0.69 -0.19
CA GLY A 68 -13.42 0.86 0.68
C GLY A 68 -13.99 2.25 0.64
N THR A 69 -14.89 2.51 1.60
CA THR A 69 -15.43 3.84 1.84
C THR A 69 -14.77 4.38 3.11
N PHE A 70 -14.17 5.55 3.00
CA PHE A 70 -13.44 6.18 4.09
C PHE A 70 -14.03 7.56 4.39
N ASP A 71 -14.05 7.94 5.68
CA ASP A 71 -14.44 9.30 6.05
C ASP A 71 -13.26 10.27 5.92
N ASP A 72 -13.53 11.56 6.10
CA ASP A 72 -12.50 12.59 5.95
C ASP A 72 -11.38 12.45 6.97
N GLU A 73 -11.69 12.00 8.19
CA GLU A 73 -10.67 11.77 9.21
C GLU A 73 -9.73 10.63 8.84
N GLN A 74 -10.28 9.55 8.30
CA GLN A 74 -9.49 8.41 7.83
C GLN A 74 -8.59 8.81 6.66
N LEU A 75 -9.12 9.54 5.70
CA LEU A 75 -8.35 10.01 4.55
C LEU A 75 -7.23 10.95 4.99
N ALA A 76 -7.49 11.86 5.91
CA ALA A 76 -6.48 12.78 6.43
C ALA A 76 -5.39 12.02 7.20
N ALA A 77 -5.74 11.01 7.97
CA ALA A 77 -4.78 10.21 8.73
C ALA A 77 -3.86 9.39 7.82
N LEU A 78 -4.36 8.95 6.66
CA LEU A 78 -3.60 8.13 5.71
C LEU A 78 -2.84 8.94 4.66
N GLU A 79 -3.15 10.22 4.51
CA GLU A 79 -2.53 11.08 3.50
C GLU A 79 -0.99 11.06 3.53
N PRO A 80 -0.32 11.12 4.70
CA PRO A 80 1.16 11.07 4.73
C PRO A 80 1.76 9.80 4.17
N LEU A 81 1.00 8.71 4.13
CA LEU A 81 1.44 7.42 3.59
C LEU A 81 0.97 7.20 2.16
N SER A 82 0.06 8.03 1.67
CA SER A 82 -0.53 7.88 0.34
C SER A 82 0.52 8.10 -0.75
N VAL A 83 0.55 7.18 -1.71
CA VAL A 83 1.40 7.28 -2.89
C VAL A 83 0.53 7.16 -4.13
N GLN A 84 0.99 7.73 -5.24
CA GLN A 84 0.31 7.63 -6.52
C GLN A 84 1.25 6.95 -7.51
N PRO A 85 1.25 5.61 -7.52
CA PRO A 85 2.13 4.89 -8.45
C PRO A 85 1.69 5.17 -9.88
N GLU A 86 2.66 5.36 -10.76
CA GLU A 86 2.39 5.54 -12.20
C GLU A 86 1.62 4.37 -12.77
N THR A 87 2.01 3.15 -12.33
CA THR A 87 1.26 1.93 -12.61
C THR A 87 0.94 1.27 -11.27
N PRO A 88 -0.35 1.02 -10.95
CA PRO A 88 -0.69 0.38 -9.68
C PRO A 88 0.04 -0.94 -9.49
N HIS A 89 0.47 -1.20 -8.26
CA HIS A 89 1.19 -2.44 -7.92
C HIS A 89 0.28 -3.65 -8.06
N ARG A 90 -1.01 -3.45 -7.81
CA ARG A 90 -2.03 -4.47 -7.96
C ARG A 90 -3.33 -3.80 -8.37
N VAL A 91 -4.00 -4.40 -9.32
CA VAL A 91 -5.30 -3.92 -9.79
C VAL A 91 -6.39 -4.79 -9.15
N TRP A 92 -7.35 -4.15 -8.50
CA TRP A 92 -8.49 -4.84 -7.95
C TRP A 92 -9.41 -5.30 -9.10
N ALA A 93 -9.78 -6.53 -9.05
CA ALA A 93 -10.70 -7.11 -10.03
C ALA A 93 -12.17 -6.89 -9.65
#